data_de696cb9c686403f66fbf10ddc2fd31f
#
_entry.id   de696cb9c686403f66fbf10ddc2fd31f
#
_cell.length_a   1.000
_cell.length_b   1.000
_cell.length_c   1.000
_cell.angle_alpha   90.00
_cell.angle_beta   90.00
_cell.angle_gamma   90.00
#
_symmetry.space_group_name_H-M   'P 1'
#
loop_
_entity.id
_entity.type
_entity.pdbx_description
1 polymer ?
#
loop_
_entity_poly.entity_id
_entity_poly.type
_entity_poly.pdbx_seq_one_letter_code
_entity_poly.pdbx_strand_id
1 'polypeptide(L)'
;MSRFMSPRFAGLEAYTPGEQPQDQQYVKLNTNESPYPPSPAVVAAISAEEVSRLNLYPDPTGRVLKEKLAALYGVKAENIFLSNGSDDILNFAFMAFCDSERGAAFPEISYGFYPVYADLYHVDCVKIPLKEDFGVDYRDYCNIDRMVVIANPNAPTGMEISLAEIEEILKTNPNRIVLIDEAYIDFGGTSCVDLIRKYDNLLVVQTYSKSRSMAGARLGFAIADAGIIADLEKIKYSTNPYNINRLTLLAGEAAVESNAYYVENAKKIAATREMTTKRLREMGFTVLDSKANF
;
A
#
# COMPACT_ATOMS: atom_id res chain seq x y z
N MET A 1 -17.61 -13.90 -22.81
CA MET A 1 -18.31 -12.91 -21.94
C MET A 1 -19.81 -13.18 -21.97
N SER A 2 -20.49 -13.07 -20.83
CA SER A 2 -21.96 -13.24 -20.78
C SER A 2 -22.65 -12.09 -21.53
N ARG A 3 -23.80 -12.37 -22.18
CA ARG A 3 -24.65 -11.33 -22.83
C ARG A 3 -25.22 -10.31 -21.84
N PHE A 4 -25.08 -10.53 -20.56
CA PHE A 4 -25.59 -9.68 -19.48
C PHE A 4 -24.52 -8.72 -18.93
N MET A 5 -23.27 -8.90 -19.35
CA MET A 5 -22.18 -8.01 -18.94
C MET A 5 -22.44 -6.59 -19.45
N SER A 6 -22.31 -5.60 -18.56
CA SER A 6 -22.44 -4.20 -18.97
C SER A 6 -21.40 -3.87 -20.04
N PRO A 7 -21.77 -3.18 -21.12
CA PRO A 7 -20.82 -2.73 -22.14
C PRO A 7 -19.66 -1.89 -21.57
N ARG A 8 -19.90 -1.21 -20.46
CA ARG A 8 -18.88 -0.45 -19.72
C ARG A 8 -17.63 -1.27 -19.40
N PHE A 9 -17.79 -2.57 -19.13
CA PHE A 9 -16.69 -3.47 -18.72
C PHE A 9 -16.26 -4.43 -19.82
N ALA A 10 -16.73 -4.23 -21.06
CA ALA A 10 -16.45 -5.14 -22.16
C ALA A 10 -14.95 -5.27 -22.49
N GLY A 11 -14.19 -4.19 -22.32
CA GLY A 11 -12.73 -4.17 -22.57
C GLY A 11 -11.88 -4.32 -21.29
N LEU A 12 -12.50 -4.57 -20.11
CA LEU A 12 -11.75 -4.67 -18.86
C LEU A 12 -10.90 -5.94 -18.83
N GLU A 13 -9.60 -5.80 -18.64
CA GLU A 13 -8.66 -6.89 -18.40
C GLU A 13 -8.50 -7.10 -16.89
N ALA A 14 -8.82 -8.33 -16.43
CA ALA A 14 -8.67 -8.66 -15.03
C ALA A 14 -7.19 -8.79 -14.66
N TYR A 15 -6.82 -8.32 -13.46
CA TYR A 15 -5.51 -8.58 -12.90
C TYR A 15 -5.26 -10.09 -12.75
N THR A 16 -4.08 -10.54 -13.16
CA THR A 16 -3.65 -11.93 -12.99
C THR A 16 -2.79 -12.05 -11.73
N PRO A 17 -3.29 -12.70 -10.67
CA PRO A 17 -2.50 -12.92 -9.45
C PRO A 17 -1.27 -13.79 -9.71
N GLY A 18 -0.24 -13.64 -8.88
CA GLY A 18 0.91 -14.53 -8.90
C GLY A 18 0.52 -15.99 -8.66
N GLU A 19 1.19 -16.91 -9.33
CA GLU A 19 0.94 -18.34 -9.22
C GLU A 19 1.08 -18.84 -7.79
N GLN A 20 0.18 -19.76 -7.39
CA GLN A 20 0.20 -20.43 -6.09
C GLN A 20 -0.04 -21.92 -6.27
N PRO A 21 0.92 -22.66 -6.84
CA PRO A 21 0.77 -24.11 -7.07
C PRO A 21 0.64 -24.86 -5.74
N GLN A 22 -0.16 -25.95 -5.74
CA GLN A 22 -0.50 -26.73 -4.55
C GLN A 22 -0.01 -28.20 -4.64
N ASP A 23 0.73 -28.55 -5.69
CA ASP A 23 1.15 -29.92 -6.01
C ASP A 23 2.35 -30.40 -5.17
N GLN A 24 3.16 -29.46 -4.65
CA GLN A 24 4.30 -29.74 -3.77
C GLN A 24 4.66 -28.50 -2.93
N GLN A 25 5.60 -28.67 -2.01
CA GLN A 25 6.14 -27.54 -1.25
C GLN A 25 7.21 -26.81 -2.07
N TYR A 26 6.95 -25.54 -2.38
CA TYR A 26 7.87 -24.66 -3.08
C TYR A 26 8.58 -23.68 -2.13
N VAL A 27 9.74 -23.19 -2.55
CA VAL A 27 10.30 -21.94 -2.02
C VAL A 27 9.63 -20.78 -2.72
N LYS A 28 8.63 -20.16 -2.07
CA LYS A 28 7.79 -19.13 -2.66
C LYS A 28 8.49 -17.77 -2.63
N LEU A 29 8.79 -17.20 -3.81
CA LEU A 29 9.49 -15.92 -3.97
C LEU A 29 8.73 -14.91 -4.85
N ASN A 30 7.50 -15.20 -5.26
CA ASN A 30 6.81 -14.47 -6.35
C ASN A 30 5.85 -13.38 -5.88
N THR A 31 5.46 -13.30 -4.62
CA THR A 31 4.48 -12.30 -4.12
C THR A 31 5.00 -11.43 -2.98
N ASN A 32 6.33 -11.49 -2.75
CA ASN A 32 7.04 -10.65 -1.78
C ASN A 32 6.47 -10.76 -0.35
N GLU A 33 6.04 -11.96 0.04
CA GLU A 33 5.57 -12.24 1.40
C GLU A 33 6.73 -12.23 2.39
N SER A 34 6.44 -11.97 3.66
CA SER A 34 7.44 -12.08 4.73
C SER A 34 7.81 -13.55 4.96
N PRO A 35 9.11 -13.88 5.12
CA PRO A 35 9.54 -15.23 5.52
C PRO A 35 9.28 -15.51 7.01
N TYR A 36 8.92 -14.51 7.79
CA TYR A 36 8.64 -14.64 9.22
C TYR A 36 7.13 -14.72 9.47
N PRO A 37 6.66 -15.51 10.45
CA PRO A 37 5.26 -15.54 10.84
C PRO A 37 4.84 -14.21 11.50
N PRO A 38 3.52 -13.98 11.68
CA PRO A 38 3.03 -12.93 12.57
C PRO A 38 3.58 -13.07 13.98
N SER A 39 3.61 -11.97 14.74
CA SER A 39 4.10 -12.01 16.13
C SER A 39 3.29 -12.98 17.00
N PRO A 40 3.88 -13.54 18.08
CA PRO A 40 3.13 -14.37 19.03
C PRO A 40 1.91 -13.66 19.61
N ALA A 41 1.95 -12.33 19.78
CA ALA A 41 0.82 -11.53 20.25
C ALA A 41 -0.35 -11.56 19.25
N VAL A 42 -0.08 -11.50 17.95
CA VAL A 42 -1.10 -11.63 16.90
C VAL A 42 -1.75 -13.01 16.94
N VAL A 43 -0.96 -14.07 17.09
CA VAL A 43 -1.47 -15.43 17.20
C VAL A 43 -2.37 -15.59 18.42
N ALA A 44 -1.97 -15.01 19.56
CA ALA A 44 -2.75 -15.04 20.81
C ALA A 44 -4.05 -14.22 20.73
N ALA A 45 -4.06 -13.12 19.97
CA ALA A 45 -5.24 -12.27 19.80
C ALA A 45 -6.38 -12.98 19.03
N ILE A 46 -6.06 -13.96 18.17
CA ILE A 46 -7.05 -14.76 17.42
C ILE A 46 -7.43 -15.99 18.27
N SER A 47 -8.09 -15.73 19.39
CA SER A 47 -8.48 -16.78 20.34
C SER A 47 -9.76 -17.52 19.94
N ALA A 48 -10.00 -18.71 20.51
CA ALA A 48 -11.25 -19.43 20.35
C ALA A 48 -12.47 -18.62 20.83
N GLU A 49 -12.31 -17.79 21.85
CA GLU A 49 -13.35 -16.89 22.32
C GLU A 49 -13.74 -15.86 21.25
N GLU A 50 -12.77 -15.20 20.62
CA GLU A 50 -13.06 -14.23 19.54
C GLU A 50 -13.64 -14.89 18.29
N VAL A 51 -13.21 -16.12 17.97
CA VAL A 51 -13.82 -16.92 16.89
C VAL A 51 -15.28 -17.23 17.20
N SER A 52 -15.63 -17.52 18.47
CA SER A 52 -17.02 -17.78 18.86
C SER A 52 -17.95 -16.58 18.74
N ARG A 53 -17.38 -15.36 18.58
CA ARG A 53 -18.11 -14.09 18.43
C ARG A 53 -18.26 -13.65 16.97
N LEU A 54 -17.93 -14.50 16.00
CA LEU A 54 -18.07 -14.18 14.55
C LEU A 54 -19.54 -14.03 14.09
N ASN A 55 -20.51 -14.37 14.92
CA ASN A 55 -21.92 -14.07 14.70
C ASN A 55 -22.26 -12.57 14.84
N LEU A 56 -21.32 -11.75 15.32
CA LEU A 56 -21.48 -10.30 15.51
C LEU A 56 -20.65 -9.52 14.50
N TYR A 57 -21.22 -8.44 13.96
CA TYR A 57 -20.44 -7.51 13.12
C TYR A 57 -19.27 -6.90 13.92
N PRO A 58 -18.13 -6.60 13.25
CA PRO A 58 -17.04 -5.86 13.85
C PRO A 58 -17.40 -4.38 14.08
N ASP A 59 -16.54 -3.67 14.79
CA ASP A 59 -16.59 -2.19 14.82
C ASP A 59 -16.28 -1.63 13.40
N PRO A 60 -17.24 -0.99 12.73
CA PRO A 60 -17.03 -0.48 11.38
C PRO A 60 -16.02 0.68 11.35
N THR A 61 -15.79 1.34 12.47
CA THR A 61 -14.86 2.46 12.57
C THR A 61 -13.42 2.01 12.78
N GLY A 62 -13.20 0.81 13.35
CA GLY A 62 -11.88 0.32 13.74
C GLY A 62 -11.18 1.27 14.73
N ARG A 63 -11.94 1.92 15.61
CA ARG A 63 -11.47 3.01 16.47
C ARG A 63 -10.21 2.66 17.26
N VAL A 64 -10.18 1.49 17.90
CA VAL A 64 -9.03 1.08 18.72
C VAL A 64 -7.76 0.96 17.89
N LEU A 65 -7.85 0.35 16.72
CA LEU A 65 -6.71 0.22 15.80
C LEU A 65 -6.26 1.58 15.27
N LYS A 66 -7.19 2.49 14.93
CA LYS A 66 -6.86 3.86 14.49
C LYS A 66 -6.10 4.62 15.59
N GLU A 67 -6.55 4.54 16.85
CA GLU A 67 -5.90 5.18 18.00
C GLU A 67 -4.47 4.66 18.21
N LYS A 68 -4.26 3.33 18.09
CA LYS A 68 -2.94 2.71 18.23
C LYS A 68 -1.99 3.10 17.09
N LEU A 69 -2.48 3.10 15.83
CA LEU A 69 -1.69 3.57 14.68
C LEU A 69 -1.37 5.06 14.81
N ALA A 70 -2.34 5.87 15.21
CA ALA A 70 -2.12 7.30 15.42
C ALA A 70 -1.02 7.56 16.46
N ALA A 71 -1.01 6.81 17.56
CA ALA A 71 0.05 6.88 18.57
C ALA A 71 1.42 6.44 18.00
N LEU A 72 1.45 5.37 17.19
CA LEU A 72 2.68 4.87 16.57
C LEU A 72 3.32 5.89 15.61
N TYR A 73 2.49 6.58 14.82
CA TYR A 73 2.95 7.55 13.79
C TYR A 73 2.96 9.01 14.29
N GLY A 74 2.56 9.27 15.53
CA GLY A 74 2.53 10.61 16.09
C GLY A 74 1.53 11.55 15.40
N VAL A 75 0.40 11.01 14.93
CA VAL A 75 -0.70 11.73 14.28
C VAL A 75 -2.01 11.56 15.08
N LYS A 76 -3.12 12.13 14.64
CA LYS A 76 -4.42 11.92 15.28
C LYS A 76 -5.17 10.74 14.64
N ALA A 77 -6.12 10.14 15.37
CA ALA A 77 -6.96 9.06 14.85
C ALA A 77 -7.78 9.47 13.60
N GLU A 78 -8.14 10.74 13.47
CA GLU A 78 -8.82 11.32 12.32
C GLU A 78 -7.94 11.36 11.05
N ASN A 79 -6.62 11.21 11.19
CA ASN A 79 -5.67 11.12 10.08
C ASN A 79 -5.48 9.68 9.59
N ILE A 80 -6.13 8.67 10.19
CA ILE A 80 -5.97 7.26 9.86
C ILE A 80 -7.21 6.73 9.15
N PHE A 81 -7.00 6.10 8.01
CA PHE A 81 -8.00 5.31 7.30
C PHE A 81 -7.62 3.83 7.34
N LEU A 82 -8.60 2.95 7.56
CA LEU A 82 -8.40 1.49 7.59
C LEU A 82 -9.19 0.82 6.46
N SER A 83 -8.58 -0.18 5.80
CA SER A 83 -9.25 -0.95 4.76
C SER A 83 -8.73 -2.39 4.61
N ASN A 84 -9.39 -3.16 3.75
CA ASN A 84 -9.11 -4.58 3.50
C ASN A 84 -7.87 -4.74 2.59
N GLY A 85 -6.71 -4.35 3.11
CA GLY A 85 -5.44 -4.23 2.38
C GLY A 85 -5.26 -2.85 1.75
N SER A 86 -4.04 -2.58 1.27
CA SER A 86 -3.76 -1.35 0.52
C SER A 86 -4.50 -1.29 -0.82
N ASP A 87 -4.80 -2.44 -1.43
CA ASP A 87 -5.56 -2.49 -2.69
C ASP A 87 -6.93 -1.81 -2.59
N ASP A 88 -7.66 -2.04 -1.47
CA ASP A 88 -8.93 -1.35 -1.22
C ASP A 88 -8.76 0.16 -1.08
N ILE A 89 -7.66 0.60 -0.45
CA ILE A 89 -7.36 2.03 -0.28
C ILE A 89 -7.08 2.68 -1.64
N LEU A 90 -6.25 2.03 -2.46
CA LEU A 90 -5.97 2.47 -3.82
C LEU A 90 -7.25 2.54 -4.65
N ASN A 91 -8.09 1.51 -4.57
CA ASN A 91 -9.40 1.48 -5.22
C ASN A 91 -10.26 2.67 -4.81
N PHE A 92 -10.39 2.94 -3.51
CA PHE A 92 -11.18 4.07 -3.00
C PHE A 92 -10.56 5.43 -3.36
N ALA A 93 -9.23 5.53 -3.44
CA ALA A 93 -8.57 6.75 -3.89
C ALA A 93 -8.89 7.08 -5.36
N PHE A 94 -8.86 6.09 -6.26
CA PHE A 94 -9.30 6.27 -7.64
C PHE A 94 -10.79 6.67 -7.73
N MET A 95 -11.66 6.05 -6.92
CA MET A 95 -13.08 6.40 -6.86
C MET A 95 -13.32 7.82 -6.34
N ALA A 96 -12.56 8.26 -5.34
CA ALA A 96 -12.78 9.53 -4.66
C ALA A 96 -12.17 10.72 -5.41
N PHE A 97 -10.99 10.54 -6.01
CA PHE A 97 -10.15 11.65 -6.47
C PHE A 97 -9.96 11.69 -7.99
N CYS A 98 -10.45 10.69 -8.72
CA CYS A 98 -10.41 10.63 -10.18
C CYS A 98 -11.81 10.54 -10.79
N ASP A 99 -11.95 11.09 -12.01
CA ASP A 99 -13.14 11.00 -12.84
C ASP A 99 -12.77 11.22 -14.32
N SER A 100 -13.75 11.51 -15.19
CA SER A 100 -13.52 11.78 -16.62
C SER A 100 -12.68 13.04 -16.91
N GLU A 101 -12.56 13.95 -15.96
CA GLU A 101 -11.81 15.22 -16.09
C GLU A 101 -10.55 15.22 -15.25
N ARG A 102 -10.54 14.45 -14.15
CA ARG A 102 -9.44 14.35 -13.20
C ARG A 102 -8.73 13.01 -13.36
N GLY A 103 -7.70 12.99 -14.19
CA GLY A 103 -6.92 11.81 -14.49
C GLY A 103 -5.92 11.42 -13.41
N ALA A 104 -5.17 10.34 -13.68
CA ALA A 104 -4.06 9.88 -12.85
C ALA A 104 -2.75 9.79 -13.63
N ALA A 105 -1.61 9.86 -12.92
CA ALA A 105 -0.29 9.63 -13.49
C ALA A 105 0.53 8.75 -12.54
N PHE A 106 1.22 7.75 -13.10
CA PHE A 106 2.04 6.80 -12.35
C PHE A 106 3.18 6.28 -13.22
N PRO A 107 4.24 5.68 -12.62
CA PRO A 107 5.35 5.13 -13.39
C PRO A 107 4.90 3.99 -14.30
N GLU A 108 5.44 3.93 -15.51
CA GLU A 108 5.15 2.88 -16.51
C GLU A 108 5.45 1.48 -15.96
N ILE A 109 6.58 1.34 -15.25
CA ILE A 109 6.96 0.11 -14.59
C ILE A 109 6.77 0.30 -13.08
N SER A 110 5.61 -0.10 -12.58
CA SER A 110 5.24 0.00 -11.18
C SER A 110 4.21 -1.08 -10.81
N TYR A 111 3.49 -0.89 -9.69
CA TYR A 111 2.50 -1.86 -9.23
C TYR A 111 1.37 -2.03 -10.24
N GLY A 112 1.17 -3.27 -10.69
CA GLY A 112 0.28 -3.61 -11.81
C GLY A 112 -1.21 -3.32 -11.62
N PHE A 113 -1.65 -2.96 -10.41
CA PHE A 113 -3.06 -2.60 -10.17
C PHE A 113 -3.41 -1.15 -10.52
N TYR A 114 -2.44 -0.23 -10.61
CA TYR A 114 -2.76 1.16 -10.93
C TYR A 114 -3.49 1.31 -12.27
N PRO A 115 -3.03 0.70 -13.38
CA PRO A 115 -3.78 0.73 -14.63
C PRO A 115 -5.13 0.01 -14.55
N VAL A 116 -5.24 -1.07 -13.75
CA VAL A 116 -6.51 -1.79 -13.58
C VAL A 116 -7.59 -0.90 -12.97
N TYR A 117 -7.25 -0.08 -11.96
CA TYR A 117 -8.20 0.88 -11.39
C TYR A 117 -8.55 1.99 -12.38
N ALA A 118 -7.58 2.49 -13.15
CA ALA A 118 -7.84 3.49 -14.18
C ALA A 118 -8.83 2.96 -15.23
N ASP A 119 -8.64 1.73 -15.68
CA ASP A 119 -9.54 1.08 -16.65
C ASP A 119 -10.93 0.81 -16.04
N LEU A 120 -10.98 0.33 -14.79
CA LEU A 120 -12.22 0.03 -14.07
C LEU A 120 -13.13 1.26 -13.93
N TYR A 121 -12.53 2.42 -13.66
CA TYR A 121 -13.26 3.68 -13.46
C TYR A 121 -13.27 4.58 -14.68
N HIS A 122 -12.70 4.16 -15.81
CA HIS A 122 -12.56 4.96 -17.05
C HIS A 122 -11.84 6.28 -16.79
N VAL A 123 -10.80 6.24 -15.98
CA VAL A 123 -9.94 7.37 -15.66
C VAL A 123 -8.85 7.48 -16.73
N ASP A 124 -8.70 8.66 -17.33
CA ASP A 124 -7.57 8.94 -18.22
C ASP A 124 -6.25 8.88 -17.42
N CYS A 125 -5.32 8.05 -17.85
CA CYS A 125 -4.07 7.87 -17.14
C CYS A 125 -2.85 8.07 -18.03
N VAL A 126 -1.81 8.66 -17.44
CA VAL A 126 -0.49 8.80 -18.07
C VAL A 126 0.49 7.87 -17.37
N LYS A 127 1.07 6.94 -18.16
CA LYS A 127 2.19 6.10 -17.72
C LYS A 127 3.48 6.84 -18.04
N ILE A 128 4.21 7.24 -17.01
CA ILE A 128 5.44 8.03 -17.13
C ILE A 128 6.63 7.08 -17.17
N PRO A 129 7.49 7.12 -18.22
CA PRO A 129 8.66 6.26 -18.32
C PRO A 129 9.60 6.43 -17.12
N LEU A 130 10.28 5.35 -16.75
CA LEU A 130 11.39 5.42 -15.81
C LEU A 130 12.65 5.94 -16.51
N LYS A 131 13.61 6.43 -15.72
CA LYS A 131 14.96 6.75 -16.22
C LYS A 131 15.67 5.46 -16.69
N GLU A 132 16.78 5.62 -17.42
CA GLU A 132 17.61 4.50 -17.88
C GLU A 132 18.13 3.60 -16.74
N ASP A 133 18.29 4.16 -15.54
CA ASP A 133 18.66 3.44 -14.32
C ASP A 133 17.49 2.80 -13.58
N PHE A 134 16.29 2.81 -14.15
CA PHE A 134 15.01 2.37 -13.56
C PHE A 134 14.51 3.23 -12.38
N GLY A 135 15.12 4.37 -12.10
CA GLY A 135 14.64 5.34 -11.12
C GLY A 135 13.45 6.15 -11.65
N VAL A 136 12.61 6.59 -10.74
CA VAL A 136 11.56 7.58 -11.03
C VAL A 136 12.21 8.96 -11.15
N ASP A 137 11.90 9.72 -12.22
CA ASP A 137 12.23 11.13 -12.26
C ASP A 137 11.08 11.95 -11.66
N TYR A 138 11.26 12.46 -10.46
CA TYR A 138 10.23 13.23 -9.75
C TYR A 138 9.78 14.48 -10.51
N ARG A 139 10.63 15.04 -11.39
CA ARG A 139 10.33 16.26 -12.15
C ARG A 139 9.20 16.06 -13.14
N ASP A 140 9.03 14.83 -13.64
CA ASP A 140 7.96 14.47 -14.56
C ASP A 140 6.58 14.43 -13.86
N TYR A 141 6.56 14.48 -12.53
CA TYR A 141 5.36 14.52 -11.69
C TYR A 141 5.08 15.91 -11.11
N CYS A 142 5.90 16.91 -11.44
CA CYS A 142 5.72 18.28 -11.02
C CYS A 142 4.80 19.04 -11.98
N ASN A 143 3.91 19.90 -11.44
CA ASN A 143 2.99 20.76 -12.22
C ASN A 143 2.08 19.97 -13.18
N ILE A 144 1.65 18.78 -12.79
CA ILE A 144 0.71 17.99 -13.60
C ILE A 144 -0.71 18.08 -13.02
N ASP A 145 -1.70 18.26 -13.90
CA ASP A 145 -3.10 18.36 -13.49
C ASP A 145 -3.76 16.97 -13.37
N ARG A 146 -3.15 16.08 -12.59
CA ARG A 146 -3.56 14.68 -12.39
C ARG A 146 -3.27 14.23 -10.97
N MET A 147 -4.01 13.24 -10.47
CA MET A 147 -3.62 12.52 -9.27
C MET A 147 -2.28 11.81 -9.54
N VAL A 148 -1.28 12.09 -8.73
CA VAL A 148 0.02 11.40 -8.77
C VAL A 148 -0.06 10.13 -7.93
N VAL A 149 0.39 8.98 -8.47
CA VAL A 149 0.49 7.73 -7.72
C VAL A 149 1.89 7.15 -7.89
N ILE A 150 2.67 7.13 -6.81
CA ILE A 150 4.04 6.61 -6.82
C ILE A 150 4.20 5.59 -5.71
N ALA A 151 4.62 4.37 -6.06
CA ALA A 151 5.11 3.42 -5.07
C ALA A 151 6.51 3.83 -4.61
N ASN A 152 6.73 3.95 -3.31
CA ASN A 152 8.00 4.36 -2.75
C ASN A 152 8.36 3.57 -1.47
N PRO A 153 9.24 2.57 -1.54
CA PRO A 153 10.01 2.09 -2.70
C PRO A 153 9.16 1.54 -3.84
N ASN A 154 9.58 1.78 -5.09
CA ASN A 154 8.85 1.31 -6.26
C ASN A 154 8.92 -0.22 -6.40
N ALA A 155 7.85 -0.84 -6.80
CA ALA A 155 7.80 -2.26 -7.16
C ALA A 155 7.56 -2.37 -8.69
N PRO A 156 8.42 -3.06 -9.47
CA PRO A 156 9.38 -4.08 -9.03
C PRO A 156 10.84 -3.61 -8.87
N THR A 157 11.16 -2.32 -9.01
CA THR A 157 12.56 -1.87 -9.06
C THR A 157 13.24 -1.83 -7.67
N GLY A 158 12.45 -1.71 -6.60
CA GLY A 158 12.93 -1.55 -5.23
C GLY A 158 13.51 -0.16 -4.93
N MET A 159 13.64 0.72 -5.92
CA MET A 159 14.24 2.03 -5.76
C MET A 159 13.29 3.04 -5.13
N GLU A 160 13.85 4.03 -4.43
CA GLU A 160 13.08 5.09 -3.79
C GLU A 160 13.41 6.48 -4.35
N ILE A 161 12.47 7.40 -4.26
CA ILE A 161 12.71 8.84 -4.36
C ILE A 161 12.80 9.42 -2.95
N SER A 162 13.58 10.48 -2.79
CA SER A 162 13.83 11.12 -1.49
C SER A 162 12.63 11.92 -0.99
N LEU A 163 12.59 12.20 0.32
CA LEU A 163 11.58 13.10 0.91
C LEU A 163 11.57 14.49 0.27
N ALA A 164 12.75 15.03 -0.11
CA ALA A 164 12.84 16.33 -0.77
C ALA A 164 12.19 16.33 -2.16
N GLU A 165 12.33 15.22 -2.90
CA GLU A 165 11.71 15.04 -4.21
C GLU A 165 10.18 14.88 -4.07
N ILE A 166 9.70 14.12 -3.08
CA ILE A 166 8.27 14.02 -2.76
C ILE A 166 7.71 15.38 -2.38
N GLU A 167 8.42 16.13 -1.54
CA GLU A 167 8.01 17.48 -1.12
C GLU A 167 7.89 18.45 -2.30
N GLU A 168 8.75 18.33 -3.30
CA GLU A 168 8.67 19.15 -4.51
C GLU A 168 7.44 18.78 -5.38
N ILE A 169 7.13 17.49 -5.52
CA ILE A 169 5.89 17.04 -6.19
C ILE A 169 4.66 17.63 -5.48
N LEU A 170 4.62 17.56 -4.13
CA LEU A 170 3.51 18.10 -3.33
C LEU A 170 3.30 19.61 -3.53
N LYS A 171 4.38 20.40 -3.46
CA LYS A 171 4.36 21.85 -3.64
C LYS A 171 3.82 22.27 -5.00
N THR A 172 4.19 21.52 -6.04
CA THR A 172 3.87 21.87 -7.42
C THR A 172 2.49 21.37 -7.88
N ASN A 173 1.84 20.53 -7.07
CA ASN A 173 0.50 19.97 -7.35
C ASN A 173 -0.52 20.26 -6.23
N PRO A 174 -0.69 21.50 -5.77
CA PRO A 174 -1.48 21.81 -4.55
C PRO A 174 -2.97 21.48 -4.67
N ASN A 175 -3.48 21.29 -5.89
CA ASN A 175 -4.91 21.02 -6.16
C ASN A 175 -5.17 19.55 -6.58
N ARG A 176 -4.17 18.69 -6.47
CA ARG A 176 -4.27 17.27 -6.83
C ARG A 176 -3.69 16.40 -5.73
N ILE A 177 -4.29 15.25 -5.51
CA ILE A 177 -3.75 14.27 -4.56
C ILE A 177 -2.42 13.73 -5.08
N VAL A 178 -1.44 13.67 -4.18
CA VAL A 178 -0.19 12.93 -4.34
C VAL A 178 -0.27 11.71 -3.42
N LEU A 179 -0.50 10.56 -4.01
CA LEU A 179 -0.57 9.28 -3.32
C LEU A 179 0.81 8.62 -3.36
N ILE A 180 1.39 8.39 -2.19
CA ILE A 180 2.64 7.66 -2.03
C ILE A 180 2.31 6.29 -1.41
N ASP A 181 2.52 5.24 -2.21
CA ASP A 181 2.30 3.86 -1.79
C ASP A 181 3.57 3.31 -1.15
N GLU A 182 3.55 3.25 0.17
CA GLU A 182 4.65 2.82 1.03
C GLU A 182 4.56 1.34 1.42
N ALA A 183 4.07 0.47 0.55
CA ALA A 183 3.92 -0.95 0.85
C ALA A 183 5.21 -1.64 1.31
N TYR A 184 6.37 -1.12 0.93
CA TYR A 184 7.69 -1.69 1.23
C TYR A 184 8.58 -0.80 2.11
N ILE A 185 8.05 0.27 2.66
CA ILE A 185 8.82 1.33 3.34
C ILE A 185 9.67 0.81 4.50
N ASP A 186 9.16 -0.17 5.26
CA ASP A 186 9.79 -0.68 6.48
C ASP A 186 11.12 -1.43 6.23
N PHE A 187 11.45 -1.76 4.98
CA PHE A 187 12.65 -2.52 4.62
C PHE A 187 13.89 -1.64 4.36
N GLY A 188 13.83 -0.36 4.67
CA GLY A 188 14.96 0.55 4.61
C GLY A 188 14.71 1.85 3.85
N GLY A 189 13.46 2.12 3.46
CA GLY A 189 13.04 3.41 2.93
C GLY A 189 12.79 4.44 4.03
N THR A 190 12.51 5.67 3.62
CA THR A 190 12.18 6.80 4.51
C THR A 190 10.75 7.25 4.28
N SER A 191 9.87 7.01 5.27
CA SER A 191 8.45 7.37 5.17
C SER A 191 8.22 8.87 5.06
N CYS A 192 7.30 9.26 4.18
CA CYS A 192 6.87 10.64 4.02
C CYS A 192 5.70 11.05 4.94
N VAL A 193 5.31 10.22 5.89
CA VAL A 193 4.17 10.48 6.80
C VAL A 193 4.27 11.84 7.49
N ASP A 194 5.45 12.28 7.91
CA ASP A 194 5.60 13.58 8.58
C ASP A 194 5.23 14.77 7.68
N LEU A 195 5.23 14.61 6.36
CA LEU A 195 4.85 15.67 5.42
C LEU A 195 3.35 16.00 5.44
N ILE A 196 2.47 15.12 5.96
CA ILE A 196 1.03 15.43 6.10
C ILE A 196 0.76 16.64 7.00
N ARG A 197 1.72 17.01 7.85
CA ARG A 197 1.62 18.19 8.71
C ARG A 197 1.80 19.51 7.97
N LYS A 198 2.33 19.42 6.74
CA LYS A 198 2.62 20.60 5.90
C LYS A 198 1.76 20.64 4.64
N TYR A 199 1.33 19.47 4.14
CA TYR A 199 0.67 19.29 2.85
C TYR A 199 -0.62 18.52 3.02
N ASP A 200 -1.73 19.17 2.76
CA ASP A 200 -3.08 18.64 2.86
C ASP A 200 -3.48 17.76 1.65
N ASN A 201 -2.64 17.74 0.61
CA ASN A 201 -2.81 16.93 -0.61
C ASN A 201 -2.02 15.62 -0.61
N LEU A 202 -1.33 15.24 0.50
CA LEU A 202 -0.60 13.98 0.62
C LEU A 202 -1.48 12.86 1.16
N LEU A 203 -1.51 11.73 0.44
CA LEU A 203 -2.11 10.47 0.88
C LEU A 203 -1.02 9.38 0.95
N VAL A 204 -0.63 8.97 2.15
CA VAL A 204 0.33 7.88 2.36
C VAL A 204 -0.42 6.57 2.58
N VAL A 205 -0.09 5.53 1.80
CA VAL A 205 -0.73 4.21 1.88
C VAL A 205 0.27 3.17 2.37
N GLN A 206 -0.10 2.39 3.37
CA GLN A 206 0.73 1.30 3.90
C GLN A 206 -0.07 0.01 4.06
N THR A 207 0.63 -1.12 4.20
CA THR A 207 0.02 -2.44 4.28
C THR A 207 0.62 -3.30 5.39
N TYR A 208 -0.20 -4.18 5.96
CA TYR A 208 0.26 -5.24 6.86
C TYR A 208 0.76 -6.48 6.10
N SER A 209 0.58 -6.52 4.78
CA SER A 209 0.89 -7.70 3.96
C SER A 209 2.36 -8.04 3.88
N LYS A 210 3.25 -7.06 4.05
CA LYS A 210 4.69 -7.19 3.83
C LYS A 210 5.46 -7.25 5.15
N SER A 211 5.89 -6.14 5.69
CA SER A 211 6.71 -6.07 6.91
C SER A 211 6.02 -6.67 8.15
N ARG A 212 4.70 -6.56 8.23
CA ARG A 212 3.93 -7.06 9.38
C ARG A 212 3.44 -8.50 9.22
N SER A 213 3.91 -9.23 8.19
CA SER A 213 3.67 -10.68 8.01
C SER A 213 2.20 -11.10 8.01
N MET A 214 1.30 -10.25 7.53
CA MET A 214 -0.15 -10.46 7.59
C MET A 214 -0.83 -10.38 6.21
N ALA A 215 -0.15 -10.85 5.15
CA ALA A 215 -0.71 -10.85 3.80
C ALA A 215 -2.08 -11.55 3.72
N GLY A 216 -2.25 -12.68 4.42
CA GLY A 216 -3.50 -13.43 4.48
C GLY A 216 -4.61 -12.76 5.30
N ALA A 217 -4.28 -11.83 6.20
CA ALA A 217 -5.27 -11.12 7.00
C ALA A 217 -5.93 -9.95 6.25
N ARG A 218 -5.35 -9.50 5.14
CA ARG A 218 -5.89 -8.41 4.32
C ARG A 218 -6.15 -7.14 5.11
N LEU A 219 -5.11 -6.51 5.66
CA LEU A 219 -5.21 -5.25 6.37
C LEU A 219 -4.26 -4.22 5.77
N GLY A 220 -4.77 -3.02 5.53
CA GLY A 220 -4.02 -1.85 5.12
C GLY A 220 -4.51 -0.60 5.82
N PHE A 221 -3.74 0.45 5.78
CA PHE A 221 -4.12 1.76 6.32
C PHE A 221 -3.53 2.89 5.46
N ALA A 222 -4.17 4.04 5.53
CA ALA A 222 -3.63 5.26 4.97
C ALA A 222 -3.53 6.34 6.05
N ILE A 223 -2.62 7.27 5.81
CA ILE A 223 -2.37 8.45 6.66
C ILE A 223 -2.43 9.69 5.77
N ALA A 224 -3.29 10.66 6.13
CA ALA A 224 -3.48 11.88 5.38
C ALA A 224 -4.09 12.99 6.22
N ASP A 225 -4.33 14.15 5.63
CA ASP A 225 -5.20 15.17 6.21
C ASP A 225 -6.59 14.61 6.51
N ALA A 226 -7.24 15.10 7.57
CA ALA A 226 -8.54 14.63 8.03
C ALA A 226 -9.65 14.78 6.96
N GLY A 227 -9.55 15.78 6.08
CA GLY A 227 -10.49 15.97 4.96
C GLY A 227 -10.38 14.83 3.94
N ILE A 228 -9.17 14.44 3.55
CA ILE A 228 -8.94 13.28 2.66
C ILE A 228 -9.47 11.99 3.29
N ILE A 229 -9.20 11.79 4.59
CA ILE A 229 -9.70 10.60 5.31
C ILE A 229 -11.23 10.58 5.35
N ALA A 230 -11.88 11.71 5.57
CA ALA A 230 -13.34 11.80 5.56
C ALA A 230 -13.94 11.46 4.18
N ASP A 231 -13.30 11.87 3.08
CA ASP A 231 -13.71 11.51 1.73
C ASP A 231 -13.56 9.99 1.48
N LEU A 232 -12.46 9.39 1.87
CA LEU A 232 -12.25 7.93 1.76
C LEU A 232 -13.26 7.15 2.62
N GLU A 233 -13.54 7.61 3.85
CA GLU A 233 -14.56 7.00 4.72
C GLU A 233 -15.95 7.08 4.07
N LYS A 234 -16.30 8.19 3.45
CA LYS A 234 -17.55 8.34 2.72
C LYS A 234 -17.71 7.30 1.59
N ILE A 235 -16.64 7.07 0.82
CA ILE A 235 -16.63 6.03 -0.22
C ILE A 235 -16.75 4.63 0.41
N LYS A 236 -15.95 4.33 1.43
CA LYS A 236 -16.00 3.03 2.14
C LYS A 236 -17.40 2.74 2.67
N TYR A 237 -18.02 3.67 3.40
CA TYR A 237 -19.36 3.48 3.96
C TYR A 237 -20.45 3.36 2.90
N SER A 238 -20.20 3.89 1.69
CA SER A 238 -21.12 3.78 0.55
C SER A 238 -20.96 2.48 -0.26
N THR A 239 -19.84 1.76 -0.06
CA THR A 239 -19.53 0.50 -0.77
C THR A 239 -19.61 -0.72 0.15
N ASN A 240 -18.82 -0.76 1.22
CA ASN A 240 -18.78 -1.85 2.18
C ASN A 240 -18.34 -1.34 3.57
N PRO A 241 -19.27 -0.94 4.46
CA PRO A 241 -18.94 -0.37 5.76
C PRO A 241 -18.22 -1.34 6.71
N TYR A 242 -18.40 -2.66 6.52
CA TYR A 242 -17.77 -3.71 7.33
C TYR A 242 -16.67 -4.46 6.56
N ASN A 243 -15.90 -3.75 5.75
CA ASN A 243 -14.89 -4.36 4.87
C ASN A 243 -13.73 -5.04 5.61
N ILE A 244 -13.52 -4.76 6.90
CA ILE A 244 -12.50 -5.43 7.72
C ILE A 244 -13.22 -6.30 8.76
N ASN A 245 -12.88 -7.59 8.80
CA ASN A 245 -13.47 -8.52 9.75
C ASN A 245 -12.90 -8.35 11.18
N ARG A 246 -13.62 -8.87 12.18
CA ARG A 246 -13.26 -8.80 13.60
C ARG A 246 -11.86 -9.32 13.91
N LEU A 247 -11.50 -10.50 13.40
CA LEU A 247 -10.22 -11.13 13.71
C LEU A 247 -9.05 -10.33 13.11
N THR A 248 -9.25 -9.75 11.94
CA THR A 248 -8.25 -8.88 11.30
C THR A 248 -8.01 -7.59 12.11
N LEU A 249 -9.06 -6.97 12.66
CA LEU A 249 -8.90 -5.79 13.53
C LEU A 249 -8.08 -6.14 14.77
N LEU A 250 -8.43 -7.20 15.49
CA LEU A 250 -7.71 -7.66 16.68
C LEU A 250 -6.24 -8.02 16.35
N ALA A 251 -6.02 -8.73 15.26
CA ALA A 251 -4.66 -9.03 14.78
C ALA A 251 -3.87 -7.77 14.47
N GLY A 252 -4.49 -6.78 13.83
CA GLY A 252 -3.89 -5.48 13.54
C GLY A 252 -3.48 -4.71 14.79
N GLU A 253 -4.34 -4.69 15.81
CA GLU A 253 -4.06 -4.07 17.10
C GLU A 253 -2.86 -4.72 17.81
N ALA A 254 -2.85 -6.05 17.90
CA ALA A 254 -1.74 -6.81 18.47
C ALA A 254 -0.42 -6.64 17.71
N ALA A 255 -0.51 -6.49 16.38
CA ALA A 255 0.66 -6.23 15.54
C ALA A 255 1.26 -4.84 15.82
N VAL A 256 0.45 -3.81 16.03
CA VAL A 256 0.94 -2.48 16.42
C VAL A 256 1.62 -2.52 17.80
N GLU A 257 1.04 -3.20 18.76
CA GLU A 257 1.61 -3.35 20.11
C GLU A 257 2.95 -4.10 20.11
N SER A 258 3.12 -5.04 19.17
CA SER A 258 4.37 -5.79 18.97
C SER A 258 5.25 -5.23 17.86
N ASN A 259 5.19 -3.92 17.59
CA ASN A 259 5.92 -3.27 16.49
C ASN A 259 7.42 -3.58 16.47
N ALA A 260 8.07 -3.69 17.65
CA ALA A 260 9.50 -4.02 17.74
C ALA A 260 9.86 -5.37 17.09
N TYR A 261 8.98 -6.37 17.14
CA TYR A 261 9.17 -7.67 16.48
C TYR A 261 9.30 -7.51 14.95
N TYR A 262 8.44 -6.69 14.36
CA TYR A 262 8.42 -6.46 12.91
C TYR A 262 9.60 -5.60 12.44
N VAL A 263 9.96 -4.57 13.22
CA VAL A 263 11.16 -3.75 12.95
C VAL A 263 12.43 -4.63 12.96
N GLU A 264 12.56 -5.56 13.90
CA GLU A 264 13.70 -6.46 13.96
C GLU A 264 13.74 -7.43 12.76
N ASN A 265 12.59 -7.98 12.36
CA ASN A 265 12.51 -8.87 11.20
C ASN A 265 12.77 -8.11 9.90
N ALA A 266 12.29 -6.89 9.75
CA ALA A 266 12.57 -6.04 8.59
C ALA A 266 14.08 -5.76 8.44
N LYS A 267 14.79 -5.50 9.57
CA LYS A 267 16.26 -5.36 9.57
C LYS A 267 16.97 -6.62 9.10
N LYS A 268 16.51 -7.81 9.51
CA LYS A 268 17.09 -9.09 9.06
C LYS A 268 16.88 -9.29 7.56
N ILE A 269 15.69 -8.98 7.06
CA ILE A 269 15.38 -9.03 5.62
C ILE A 269 16.28 -8.08 4.84
N ALA A 270 16.40 -6.82 5.29
CA ALA A 270 17.28 -5.85 4.67
C ALA A 270 18.74 -6.30 4.65
N ALA A 271 19.25 -6.86 5.75
CA ALA A 271 20.60 -7.41 5.81
C ALA A 271 20.81 -8.58 4.82
N THR A 272 19.82 -9.46 4.68
CA THR A 272 19.86 -10.56 3.69
C THR A 272 19.85 -10.01 2.27
N ARG A 273 19.03 -9.00 1.97
CA ARG A 273 19.03 -8.31 0.68
C ARG A 273 20.41 -7.73 0.35
N GLU A 274 21.02 -6.98 1.27
CA GLU A 274 22.35 -6.38 1.05
C GLU A 274 23.43 -7.45 0.78
N MET A 275 23.40 -8.53 1.56
CA MET A 275 24.31 -9.68 1.33
C MET A 275 24.09 -10.30 -0.05
N THR A 276 22.85 -10.54 -0.43
CA THR A 276 22.47 -11.14 -1.72
C THR A 276 22.87 -10.23 -2.87
N THR A 277 22.58 -8.94 -2.79
CA THR A 277 22.97 -7.93 -3.78
C THR A 277 24.47 -7.92 -4.01
N LYS A 278 25.26 -7.91 -2.91
CA LYS A 278 26.72 -7.96 -2.99
C LYS A 278 27.20 -9.23 -3.74
N ARG A 279 26.67 -10.39 -3.37
CA ARG A 279 27.05 -11.69 -3.98
C ARG A 279 26.70 -11.75 -5.46
N LEU A 280 25.53 -11.28 -5.84
CA LEU A 280 25.11 -11.23 -7.24
C LEU A 280 26.00 -10.31 -8.08
N ARG A 281 26.37 -9.14 -7.54
CA ARG A 281 27.32 -8.22 -8.20
C ARG A 281 28.71 -8.83 -8.37
N GLU A 282 29.22 -9.55 -7.36
CA GLU A 282 30.48 -10.31 -7.44
C GLU A 282 30.43 -11.39 -8.53
N MET A 283 29.25 -11.92 -8.84
CA MET A 283 29.02 -12.89 -9.93
C MET A 283 28.82 -12.23 -11.30
N GLY A 284 28.85 -10.90 -11.41
CA GLY A 284 28.72 -10.15 -12.65
C GLY A 284 27.30 -9.73 -13.02
N PHE A 285 26.32 -9.90 -12.13
CA PHE A 285 24.96 -9.40 -12.36
C PHE A 285 24.87 -7.89 -12.11
N THR A 286 24.06 -7.20 -12.93
CA THR A 286 23.59 -5.85 -12.61
C THR A 286 22.42 -5.95 -11.66
N VAL A 287 22.52 -5.33 -10.46
CA VAL A 287 21.49 -5.37 -9.43
C VAL A 287 21.17 -3.95 -8.99
N LEU A 288 19.90 -3.58 -9.04
CA LEU A 288 19.40 -2.27 -8.60
C LEU A 288 19.55 -2.10 -7.08
N ASP A 289 19.64 -0.84 -6.62
CA ASP A 289 19.72 -0.50 -5.20
C ASP A 289 18.32 -0.52 -4.56
N SER A 290 17.90 -1.71 -4.15
CA SER A 290 16.58 -1.92 -3.58
C SER A 290 16.50 -1.46 -2.11
N LYS A 291 15.35 -0.84 -1.75
CA LYS A 291 14.91 -0.54 -0.39
C LYS A 291 13.67 -1.38 0.01
N ALA A 292 13.30 -2.36 -0.82
CA ALA A 292 12.21 -3.30 -0.58
C ALA A 292 12.70 -4.63 -0.01
N ASN A 293 11.83 -5.63 0.06
CA ASN A 293 12.19 -6.99 0.49
C ASN A 293 12.50 -7.94 -0.70
N PHE A 294 12.78 -7.37 -1.86
CA PHE A 294 13.14 -8.08 -3.09
C PHE A 294 14.28 -7.38 -3.81
#